data_3f20872098e3601a6ee862529f27e7d9
#
_entry.id   3f20872098e3601a6ee862529f27e7d9
#
_cell.length_a   1.000
_cell.length_b   1.000
_cell.length_c   1.000
_cell.angle_alpha   90.00
_cell.angle_beta   90.00
_cell.angle_gamma   90.00
#
_symmetry.space_group_name_H-M   'P 1'
#
loop_
_entity.id
_entity.type
_entity.pdbx_description
1 polymer ?
#
loop_
_entity_poly.entity_id
_entity_poly.type
_entity_poly.pdbx_seq_one_letter_code
_entity_poly.pdbx_strand_id
1 'polypeptide(L)'
;KKQQIKKTAPVQKVIVQRGTRITSKTTHVGSAYKGVSRIKTYDFTHRDVPAAFEGFRIAFVSDLHYKSLLKEEGLKDLVRLLIDQKADVLLIGGDFHEGCQYVPPVMAALAQVKTPLGTYAVLGNNDYEACYDDIVREMRHYGMHLLEHKVDTLRRGGERILVAGVRNPFDLGKNGTSPTLGLSPDDFVILLTHTPDYAEDVPVTNSDLILAGHTHGGQVTLFGLYAPIVPSHYG
;
A
#
# COMPACT_ATOMS: atom_id res chain seq x y z
N LYS A 1 30.30 17.89 -15.50
CA LYS A 1 29.80 16.49 -15.65
C LYS A 1 28.53 16.37 -14.79
N LYS A 2 27.36 16.42 -15.42
CA LYS A 2 26.08 16.15 -14.72
C LYS A 2 26.00 14.64 -14.45
N GLN A 3 26.02 14.24 -13.18
CA GLN A 3 25.68 12.88 -12.80
C GLN A 3 24.18 12.66 -13.06
N GLN A 4 23.87 11.73 -13.95
CA GLN A 4 22.51 11.20 -14.09
C GLN A 4 22.17 10.40 -12.83
N ILE A 5 21.28 10.96 -12.02
CA ILE A 5 20.67 10.22 -10.91
C ILE A 5 19.78 9.15 -11.55
N LYS A 6 20.18 7.89 -11.44
CA LYS A 6 19.30 6.77 -11.81
C LYS A 6 18.09 6.79 -10.88
N LYS A 7 16.92 7.12 -11.42
CA LYS A 7 15.65 6.98 -10.70
C LYS A 7 15.45 5.51 -10.38
N THR A 8 15.60 5.14 -9.13
CA THR A 8 15.23 3.81 -8.62
C THR A 8 13.71 3.73 -8.44
N ALA A 9 13.14 2.54 -8.62
CA ALA A 9 11.71 2.31 -8.43
C ALA A 9 11.23 2.68 -7.01
N PRO A 10 9.97 3.12 -6.83
CA PRO A 10 9.45 3.53 -5.54
C PRO A 10 9.55 2.39 -4.50
N VAL A 11 9.97 2.73 -3.29
CA VAL A 11 10.02 1.81 -2.14
C VAL A 11 8.89 2.18 -1.19
N GLN A 12 8.08 1.20 -0.89
CA GLN A 12 6.96 1.30 0.05
C GLN A 12 7.48 1.14 1.48
N LYS A 13 6.86 1.82 2.44
CA LYS A 13 7.24 1.73 3.85
C LYS A 13 6.35 0.71 4.58
N VAL A 14 6.98 -0.20 5.30
CA VAL A 14 6.34 -1.17 6.20
C VAL A 14 6.77 -0.84 7.62
N ILE A 15 5.82 -0.53 8.49
CA ILE A 15 6.03 -0.23 9.90
C ILE A 15 5.34 -1.33 10.71
N VAL A 16 6.06 -1.89 11.68
CA VAL A 16 5.55 -2.96 12.55
C VAL A 16 5.74 -2.61 14.01
N GLN A 17 4.84 -3.07 14.86
CA GLN A 17 4.88 -2.82 16.29
C GLN A 17 5.89 -3.70 17.03
N ARG A 18 6.18 -3.31 18.29
CA ARG A 18 7.08 -4.01 19.19
C ARG A 18 6.61 -5.45 19.43
N GLY A 19 7.50 -6.42 19.34
CA GLY A 19 7.17 -7.85 19.49
C GLY A 19 6.99 -8.61 18.18
N THR A 20 7.00 -7.91 17.04
CA THR A 20 6.97 -8.53 15.72
C THR A 20 8.37 -9.02 15.34
N ARG A 21 8.47 -10.27 14.88
CA ARG A 21 9.67 -10.73 14.18
C ARG A 21 9.46 -10.50 12.69
N ILE A 22 10.39 -9.81 12.06
CA ILE A 22 10.35 -9.55 10.63
C ILE A 22 11.69 -9.90 9.98
N THR A 23 11.64 -10.56 8.84
CA THR A 23 12.78 -10.76 7.94
C THR A 23 12.40 -10.21 6.56
N SER A 24 13.38 -9.79 5.78
CA SER A 24 13.14 -9.29 4.44
C SER A 24 14.10 -9.86 3.43
N LYS A 25 13.61 -10.06 2.21
CA LYS A 25 14.38 -10.48 1.04
C LYS A 25 14.07 -9.57 -0.12
N THR A 26 15.11 -9.15 -0.85
CA THR A 26 14.96 -8.41 -2.12
C THR A 26 15.30 -9.34 -3.27
N THR A 27 14.39 -9.45 -4.22
CA THR A 27 14.60 -10.17 -5.47
C THR A 27 14.64 -9.18 -6.64
N HIS A 28 15.72 -9.16 -7.38
CA HIS A 28 15.81 -8.38 -8.61
C HIS A 28 15.17 -9.16 -9.74
N VAL A 29 14.23 -8.52 -10.45
CA VAL A 29 13.46 -9.18 -11.52
C VAL A 29 14.09 -9.03 -12.91
N GLY A 30 15.25 -8.32 -13.00
CA GLY A 30 16.01 -8.17 -14.23
C GLY A 30 15.27 -7.41 -15.34
N SER A 31 15.65 -7.68 -16.58
CA SER A 31 15.02 -7.07 -17.76
C SER A 31 13.70 -7.72 -18.18
N ALA A 32 13.26 -8.75 -17.48
CA ALA A 32 12.04 -9.48 -17.79
C ALA A 32 10.75 -8.64 -17.54
N TYR A 33 10.86 -7.60 -16.71
CA TYR A 33 9.76 -6.71 -16.38
C TYR A 33 10.16 -5.26 -16.57
N LYS A 34 9.44 -4.55 -17.44
CA LYS A 34 9.62 -3.11 -17.65
C LYS A 34 8.92 -2.35 -16.53
N GLY A 35 9.58 -1.35 -15.96
CA GLY A 35 9.01 -0.54 -14.88
C GLY A 35 9.06 -1.17 -13.48
N VAL A 36 9.40 -2.45 -13.36
CA VAL A 36 9.63 -3.10 -12.07
C VAL A 36 11.04 -3.65 -12.03
N SER A 37 11.85 -3.21 -11.08
CA SER A 37 13.25 -3.64 -10.95
C SER A 37 13.47 -4.69 -9.88
N ARG A 38 12.60 -4.72 -8.86
CA ARG A 38 12.74 -5.60 -7.70
C ARG A 38 11.40 -5.88 -7.03
N ILE A 39 11.33 -7.04 -6.39
CA ILE A 39 10.29 -7.39 -5.42
C ILE A 39 10.94 -7.41 -4.06
N LYS A 40 10.32 -6.77 -3.08
CA LYS A 40 10.71 -6.86 -1.69
C LYS A 40 9.68 -7.70 -0.93
N THR A 41 10.12 -8.81 -0.41
CA THR A 41 9.30 -9.73 0.38
C THR A 41 9.63 -9.54 1.85
N TYR A 42 8.61 -9.47 2.67
CA TYR A 42 8.71 -9.44 4.12
C TYR A 42 8.00 -10.65 4.69
N ASP A 43 8.70 -11.42 5.50
CA ASP A 43 8.10 -12.45 6.33
C ASP A 43 8.01 -11.93 7.75
N PHE A 44 6.82 -11.90 8.32
CA PHE A 44 6.64 -11.43 9.69
C PHE A 44 5.78 -12.40 10.50
N THR A 45 6.04 -12.43 11.80
CA THR A 45 5.29 -13.22 12.78
C THR A 45 4.82 -12.29 13.87
N HIS A 46 3.55 -12.35 14.21
CA HIS A 46 2.95 -11.59 15.28
C HIS A 46 1.99 -12.47 16.08
N ARG A 47 1.91 -12.28 17.39
CA ARG A 47 1.09 -13.11 18.29
C ARG A 47 -0.41 -13.04 17.98
N ASP A 48 -0.88 -11.89 17.50
CA ASP A 48 -2.29 -11.63 17.23
C ASP A 48 -2.72 -12.02 15.81
N VAL A 49 -1.79 -12.57 15.00
CA VAL A 49 -2.14 -13.19 13.71
C VAL A 49 -2.82 -14.53 13.99
N PRO A 50 -4.12 -14.70 13.60
CA PRO A 50 -4.82 -15.94 13.81
C PRO A 50 -4.22 -17.12 13.05
N ALA A 51 -4.35 -18.33 13.58
CA ALA A 51 -3.77 -19.53 12.99
C ALA A 51 -4.23 -19.78 11.55
N ALA A 52 -5.51 -19.48 11.22
CA ALA A 52 -6.01 -19.62 9.86
C ALA A 52 -5.30 -18.71 8.85
N PHE A 53 -4.59 -17.67 9.31
CA PHE A 53 -3.82 -16.77 8.46
C PHE A 53 -2.34 -17.15 8.35
N GLU A 54 -1.93 -18.31 8.84
CA GLU A 54 -0.59 -18.80 8.58
C GLU A 54 -0.35 -18.95 7.07
N GLY A 55 0.79 -18.41 6.60
CA GLY A 55 1.13 -18.34 5.18
C GLY A 55 0.29 -17.38 4.36
N PHE A 56 -0.52 -16.52 4.99
CA PHE A 56 -1.30 -15.49 4.32
C PHE A 56 -0.40 -14.50 3.58
N ARG A 57 -0.73 -14.23 2.32
CA ARG A 57 0.08 -13.41 1.43
C ARG A 57 -0.61 -12.09 1.08
N ILE A 58 0.07 -11.01 1.36
CA ILE A 58 -0.36 -9.65 1.02
C ILE A 58 0.52 -9.15 -0.12
N ALA A 59 -0.08 -8.74 -1.24
CA ALA A 59 0.59 -7.89 -2.22
C ALA A 59 0.29 -6.43 -1.89
N PHE A 60 1.32 -5.59 -1.86
CA PHE A 60 1.16 -4.15 -1.64
C PHE A 60 1.85 -3.36 -2.74
N VAL A 61 1.12 -2.41 -3.33
CA VAL A 61 1.63 -1.46 -4.32
C VAL A 61 1.14 -0.05 -3.98
N SER A 62 1.93 0.96 -4.35
CA SER A 62 1.59 2.37 -4.17
C SER A 62 2.34 3.21 -5.19
N ASP A 63 1.91 4.46 -5.39
CA ASP A 63 2.63 5.47 -6.18
C ASP A 63 2.91 5.01 -7.62
N LEU A 64 1.88 4.49 -8.29
CA LEU A 64 1.99 4.01 -9.66
C LEU A 64 2.26 5.16 -10.61
N HIS A 65 1.68 6.34 -10.36
CA HIS A 65 1.81 7.54 -11.20
C HIS A 65 1.78 7.18 -12.69
N TYR A 66 0.72 6.44 -13.06
CA TYR A 66 0.59 5.91 -14.42
C TYR A 66 0.63 7.01 -15.46
N LYS A 67 1.47 6.83 -16.45
CA LYS A 67 1.92 7.73 -17.51
C LYS A 67 3.08 8.66 -17.14
N SER A 68 3.42 8.83 -15.88
CA SER A 68 4.67 9.49 -15.48
C SER A 68 5.75 8.45 -15.14
N LEU A 69 5.69 7.87 -13.96
CA LEU A 69 6.67 6.89 -13.48
C LEU A 69 6.46 5.53 -14.16
N LEU A 70 5.24 5.05 -14.21
CA LEU A 70 4.88 3.78 -14.81
C LEU A 70 4.26 4.00 -16.20
N LYS A 71 4.93 3.50 -17.23
CA LYS A 71 4.42 3.52 -18.61
C LYS A 71 3.55 2.30 -18.89
N GLU A 72 2.91 2.24 -20.05
CA GLU A 72 1.95 1.20 -20.40
C GLU A 72 2.52 -0.22 -20.30
N GLU A 73 3.71 -0.46 -20.86
CA GLU A 73 4.37 -1.76 -20.76
C GLU A 73 4.73 -2.11 -19.31
N GLY A 74 5.16 -1.12 -18.54
CA GLY A 74 5.45 -1.29 -17.12
C GLY A 74 4.20 -1.63 -16.30
N LEU A 75 3.03 -1.05 -16.63
CA LEU A 75 1.78 -1.39 -15.99
C LEU A 75 1.35 -2.84 -16.31
N LYS A 76 1.47 -3.27 -17.57
CA LYS A 76 1.21 -4.66 -17.97
C LYS A 76 2.11 -5.64 -17.24
N ASP A 77 3.39 -5.32 -17.13
CA ASP A 77 4.37 -6.15 -16.43
C ASP A 77 4.13 -6.18 -14.92
N LEU A 78 3.74 -5.05 -14.31
CA LEU A 78 3.36 -5.01 -12.90
C LEU A 78 2.15 -5.91 -12.63
N VAL A 79 1.12 -5.83 -13.46
CA VAL A 79 -0.09 -6.68 -13.32
C VAL A 79 0.29 -8.16 -13.42
N ARG A 80 1.08 -8.54 -14.43
CA ARG A 80 1.58 -9.92 -14.58
C ARG A 80 2.35 -10.37 -13.33
N LEU A 81 3.25 -9.52 -12.85
CA LEU A 81 4.03 -9.79 -11.64
C LEU A 81 3.15 -10.00 -10.42
N LEU A 82 2.14 -9.14 -10.21
CA LEU A 82 1.19 -9.25 -9.10
C LEU A 82 0.38 -10.55 -9.17
N ILE A 83 -0.06 -10.95 -10.36
CA ILE A 83 -0.75 -12.23 -10.58
C ILE A 83 0.18 -13.40 -10.19
N ASP A 84 1.44 -13.36 -10.60
CA ASP A 84 2.43 -14.41 -10.33
C ASP A 84 2.75 -14.54 -8.82
N GLN A 85 2.56 -13.48 -8.03
CA GLN A 85 2.73 -13.53 -6.57
C GLN A 85 1.67 -14.40 -5.86
N LYS A 86 0.52 -14.66 -6.49
CA LYS A 86 -0.57 -15.46 -5.90
C LYS A 86 -0.93 -14.98 -4.49
N ALA A 87 -1.09 -13.68 -4.33
CA ALA A 87 -1.46 -13.06 -3.06
C ALA A 87 -2.91 -13.39 -2.71
N ASP A 88 -3.21 -13.47 -1.42
CA ASP A 88 -4.56 -13.65 -0.89
C ASP A 88 -5.38 -12.35 -0.91
N VAL A 89 -4.69 -11.22 -0.82
CA VAL A 89 -5.26 -9.87 -0.88
C VAL A 89 -4.31 -8.92 -1.60
N LEU A 90 -4.87 -7.98 -2.37
CA LEU A 90 -4.13 -6.85 -2.94
C LEU A 90 -4.47 -5.58 -2.17
N LEU A 91 -3.45 -4.90 -1.66
CA LEU A 91 -3.57 -3.62 -0.98
C LEU A 91 -2.88 -2.53 -1.80
N ILE A 92 -3.54 -1.36 -1.94
CA ILE A 92 -3.04 -0.26 -2.78
C ILE A 92 -2.98 1.02 -1.97
N GLY A 93 -1.81 1.65 -1.96
CA GLY A 93 -1.49 2.81 -1.12
C GLY A 93 -1.77 4.18 -1.76
N GLY A 94 -2.44 4.24 -2.92
CA GLY A 94 -2.80 5.50 -3.59
C GLY A 94 -1.80 5.97 -4.65
N ASP A 95 -2.06 7.16 -5.19
CA ASP A 95 -1.35 7.81 -6.29
C ASP A 95 -1.31 6.95 -7.56
N PHE A 96 -2.51 6.71 -8.11
CA PHE A 96 -2.71 5.79 -9.24
C PHE A 96 -2.22 6.37 -10.58
N HIS A 97 -2.39 7.67 -10.83
CA HIS A 97 -2.34 8.24 -12.18
C HIS A 97 -1.73 9.64 -12.22
N GLU A 98 -1.44 10.11 -13.44
CA GLU A 98 -1.01 11.48 -13.75
C GLU A 98 -1.99 12.16 -14.73
N GLY A 99 -3.29 12.07 -14.43
CA GLY A 99 -4.38 12.69 -15.19
C GLY A 99 -5.62 11.83 -15.28
N CYS A 100 -6.82 12.45 -15.25
CA CYS A 100 -8.10 11.74 -15.12
C CYS A 100 -8.39 10.79 -16.28
N GLN A 101 -7.91 11.11 -17.49
CA GLN A 101 -8.03 10.22 -18.65
C GLN A 101 -7.29 8.88 -18.48
N TYR A 102 -6.40 8.78 -17.50
CA TYR A 102 -5.63 7.57 -17.22
C TYR A 102 -6.22 6.72 -16.09
N VAL A 103 -7.26 7.22 -15.41
CA VAL A 103 -7.96 6.48 -14.35
C VAL A 103 -8.60 5.20 -14.90
N PRO A 104 -9.43 5.21 -15.97
CA PRO A 104 -10.03 3.99 -16.47
C PRO A 104 -9.00 2.91 -16.88
N PRO A 105 -7.94 3.21 -17.65
CA PRO A 105 -6.99 2.18 -18.05
C PRO A 105 -6.17 1.62 -16.87
N VAL A 106 -5.79 2.41 -15.87
CA VAL A 106 -5.05 1.88 -14.71
C VAL A 106 -5.94 1.01 -13.83
N MET A 107 -7.20 1.41 -13.61
CA MET A 107 -8.16 0.61 -12.84
C MET A 107 -8.51 -0.71 -13.55
N ALA A 108 -8.75 -0.66 -14.86
CA ALA A 108 -8.97 -1.88 -15.67
C ALA A 108 -7.78 -2.84 -15.63
N ALA A 109 -6.57 -2.32 -15.62
CA ALA A 109 -5.35 -3.13 -15.52
C ALA A 109 -5.24 -3.78 -14.14
N LEU A 110 -5.38 -3.01 -13.05
CA LEU A 110 -5.34 -3.53 -11.68
C LEU A 110 -6.45 -4.55 -11.40
N ALA A 111 -7.62 -4.36 -12.01
CA ALA A 111 -8.76 -5.28 -11.89
C ALA A 111 -8.49 -6.70 -12.43
N GLN A 112 -7.45 -6.89 -13.23
CA GLN A 112 -7.02 -8.21 -13.69
C GLN A 112 -6.35 -9.03 -12.58
N VAL A 113 -5.84 -8.38 -11.54
CA VAL A 113 -5.24 -9.05 -10.38
C VAL A 113 -6.37 -9.56 -9.48
N LYS A 114 -6.74 -10.83 -9.66
CA LYS A 114 -7.77 -11.48 -8.84
C LYS A 114 -7.14 -12.12 -7.63
N THR A 115 -7.60 -11.72 -6.45
CA THR A 115 -7.17 -12.28 -5.17
C THR A 115 -8.38 -12.86 -4.41
N PRO A 116 -8.22 -13.94 -3.63
CA PRO A 116 -9.32 -14.57 -2.90
C PRO A 116 -10.09 -13.63 -1.98
N LEU A 117 -9.40 -12.68 -1.35
CA LEU A 117 -10.00 -11.74 -0.39
C LEU A 117 -10.18 -10.32 -0.94
N GLY A 118 -9.99 -10.14 -2.25
CA GLY A 118 -10.27 -8.88 -2.94
C GLY A 118 -9.13 -7.88 -2.95
N THR A 119 -9.47 -6.67 -3.40
CA THR A 119 -8.55 -5.54 -3.51
C THR A 119 -9.06 -4.38 -2.65
N TYR A 120 -8.19 -3.84 -1.81
CA TYR A 120 -8.48 -2.70 -0.93
C TYR A 120 -7.50 -1.59 -1.22
N ALA A 121 -7.96 -0.34 -1.18
CA ALA A 121 -7.13 0.81 -1.48
C ALA A 121 -7.44 2.00 -0.58
N VAL A 122 -6.43 2.81 -0.36
CA VAL A 122 -6.54 4.22 0.04
C VAL A 122 -6.13 5.09 -1.13
N LEU A 123 -6.43 6.39 -1.05
CA LEU A 123 -6.09 7.37 -2.07
C LEU A 123 -4.88 8.20 -1.63
N GLY A 124 -4.08 8.62 -2.61
CA GLY A 124 -2.99 9.56 -2.43
C GLY A 124 -3.39 11.02 -2.73
N ASN A 125 -2.44 11.94 -2.60
CA ASN A 125 -2.71 13.35 -2.84
C ASN A 125 -3.15 13.64 -4.28
N ASN A 126 -2.54 13.02 -5.28
CA ASN A 126 -2.92 13.23 -6.68
C ASN A 126 -4.34 12.72 -6.98
N ASP A 127 -4.79 11.69 -6.26
CA ASP A 127 -6.11 11.10 -6.44
C ASP A 127 -7.23 12.01 -5.90
N TYR A 128 -6.95 12.79 -4.84
CA TYR A 128 -7.91 13.72 -4.24
C TYR A 128 -8.06 15.04 -5.00
N GLU A 129 -7.13 15.41 -5.88
CA GLU A 129 -7.14 16.72 -6.55
C GLU A 129 -8.32 16.85 -7.54
N ALA A 130 -8.24 16.20 -8.70
CA ALA A 130 -9.19 16.41 -9.76
C ALA A 130 -10.00 15.17 -10.15
N CYS A 131 -9.54 13.99 -9.82
CA CYS A 131 -10.04 12.73 -10.39
C CYS A 131 -10.76 11.83 -9.39
N TYR A 132 -11.06 12.34 -8.21
CA TYR A 132 -11.67 11.57 -7.12
C TYR A 132 -12.92 10.79 -7.57
N ASP A 133 -13.88 11.48 -8.19
CA ASP A 133 -15.14 10.85 -8.60
C ASP A 133 -14.93 9.77 -9.67
N ASP A 134 -14.00 9.98 -10.58
CA ASP A 134 -13.64 8.98 -11.60
C ASP A 134 -13.04 7.75 -10.96
N ILE A 135 -12.12 7.91 -10.01
CA ILE A 135 -11.49 6.81 -9.28
C ILE A 135 -12.54 6.02 -8.50
N VAL A 136 -13.39 6.70 -7.73
CA VAL A 136 -14.46 6.05 -6.94
C VAL A 136 -15.42 5.28 -7.83
N ARG A 137 -15.78 5.83 -8.99
CA ARG A 137 -16.64 5.17 -9.96
C ARG A 137 -15.99 3.89 -10.51
N GLU A 138 -14.74 3.97 -10.95
CA GLU A 138 -14.02 2.83 -11.52
C GLU A 138 -13.73 1.75 -10.45
N MET A 139 -13.36 2.14 -9.24
CA MET A 139 -13.18 1.19 -8.13
C MET A 139 -14.47 0.41 -7.85
N ARG A 140 -15.60 1.12 -7.81
CA ARG A 140 -16.92 0.48 -7.62
C ARG A 140 -17.25 -0.44 -8.79
N HIS A 141 -16.99 -0.02 -10.02
CA HIS A 141 -17.23 -0.83 -11.23
C HIS A 141 -16.47 -2.17 -11.18
N TYR A 142 -15.24 -2.16 -10.70
CA TYR A 142 -14.40 -3.36 -10.62
C TYR A 142 -14.48 -4.10 -9.28
N GLY A 143 -15.33 -3.66 -8.35
CA GLY A 143 -15.49 -4.28 -7.04
C GLY A 143 -14.27 -4.12 -6.13
N MET A 144 -13.51 -3.05 -6.28
CA MET A 144 -12.43 -2.69 -5.39
C MET A 144 -12.98 -1.93 -4.18
N HIS A 145 -12.44 -2.18 -3.00
CA HIS A 145 -12.87 -1.57 -1.75
C HIS A 145 -12.04 -0.31 -1.44
N LEU A 146 -12.68 0.85 -1.50
CA LEU A 146 -12.08 2.10 -1.06
C LEU A 146 -12.24 2.24 0.46
N LEU A 147 -11.10 2.41 1.15
CA LEU A 147 -11.05 2.59 2.60
C LEU A 147 -10.77 4.07 2.92
N GLU A 148 -11.83 4.84 3.18
CA GLU A 148 -11.76 6.22 3.63
C GLU A 148 -12.25 6.33 5.07
N HIS A 149 -11.36 6.30 6.05
CA HIS A 149 -11.66 6.16 7.47
C HIS A 149 -12.61 4.99 7.75
N LYS A 150 -12.38 3.89 7.05
CA LYS A 150 -13.18 2.67 7.15
C LYS A 150 -12.31 1.50 7.59
N VAL A 151 -12.97 0.56 8.25
CA VAL A 151 -12.41 -0.73 8.62
C VAL A 151 -13.22 -1.80 7.91
N ASP A 152 -12.55 -2.75 7.30
CA ASP A 152 -13.15 -3.95 6.71
C ASP A 152 -12.53 -5.20 7.33
N THR A 153 -13.17 -6.34 7.12
CA THR A 153 -12.81 -7.61 7.74
C THR A 153 -12.43 -8.62 6.69
N LEU A 154 -11.20 -9.09 6.73
CA LEU A 154 -10.73 -10.22 5.94
C LEU A 154 -10.99 -11.51 6.73
N ARG A 155 -11.69 -12.48 6.13
CA ARG A 155 -12.06 -13.73 6.77
C ARG A 155 -11.41 -14.93 6.10
N ARG A 156 -10.86 -15.82 6.91
CA ARG A 156 -10.25 -17.08 6.43
C ARG A 156 -10.40 -18.15 7.52
N GLY A 157 -10.90 -19.33 7.15
CA GLY A 157 -10.97 -20.47 8.09
C GLY A 157 -11.78 -20.21 9.36
N GLY A 158 -12.80 -19.34 9.31
CA GLY A 158 -13.59 -18.96 10.48
C GLY A 158 -12.97 -17.86 11.35
N GLU A 159 -11.73 -17.49 11.13
CA GLU A 159 -11.03 -16.41 11.81
C GLU A 159 -10.99 -15.12 10.97
N ARG A 160 -10.51 -14.03 11.56
CA ARG A 160 -10.47 -12.72 10.91
C ARG A 160 -9.20 -11.95 11.21
N ILE A 161 -8.84 -11.08 10.26
CA ILE A 161 -7.98 -9.91 10.46
C ILE A 161 -8.71 -8.67 9.96
N LEU A 162 -8.30 -7.50 10.44
CA LEU A 162 -8.92 -6.23 10.04
C LEU A 162 -7.99 -5.46 9.10
N VAL A 163 -8.59 -4.79 8.12
CA VAL A 163 -7.90 -3.81 7.28
C VAL A 163 -8.58 -2.46 7.41
N ALA A 164 -7.84 -1.47 7.88
CA ALA A 164 -8.30 -0.10 8.06
C ALA A 164 -7.61 0.80 7.04
N GLY A 165 -8.28 1.84 6.57
CA GLY A 165 -7.69 2.82 5.65
C GLY A 165 -7.97 4.25 6.08
N VAL A 166 -6.99 5.12 5.83
CA VAL A 166 -7.04 6.55 6.15
C VAL A 166 -7.52 7.33 4.93
N ARG A 167 -8.50 8.21 5.14
CA ARG A 167 -8.91 9.18 4.15
C ARG A 167 -7.97 10.38 4.18
N ASN A 168 -7.45 10.79 3.04
CA ASN A 168 -6.66 11.99 2.84
C ASN A 168 -5.76 12.35 4.04
N PRO A 169 -4.63 11.68 4.24
CA PRO A 169 -3.79 11.87 5.41
C PRO A 169 -3.14 13.26 5.51
N PHE A 170 -3.27 14.08 4.46
CA PHE A 170 -2.79 15.46 4.42
C PHE A 170 -3.81 16.48 4.97
N ASP A 171 -5.04 16.06 5.26
CA ASP A 171 -6.08 16.91 5.83
C ASP A 171 -6.54 16.38 7.20
N LEU A 172 -5.60 16.30 8.12
CA LEU A 172 -5.81 15.72 9.46
C LEU A 172 -6.89 16.48 10.24
N GLY A 173 -7.02 17.78 10.04
CA GLY A 173 -8.04 18.60 10.70
C GLY A 173 -9.49 18.19 10.37
N LYS A 174 -9.72 17.59 9.21
CA LYS A 174 -11.03 17.07 8.78
C LYS A 174 -11.21 15.59 9.07
N ASN A 175 -10.13 14.85 9.22
CA ASN A 175 -10.16 13.41 9.34
C ASN A 175 -10.40 12.91 10.77
N GLY A 176 -10.21 13.75 11.78
CA GLY A 176 -10.41 13.38 13.17
C GLY A 176 -9.38 12.36 13.68
N THR A 177 -9.87 11.37 14.42
CA THR A 177 -9.05 10.32 15.01
C THR A 177 -8.81 9.15 14.05
N SER A 178 -7.74 8.38 14.28
CA SER A 178 -7.47 7.18 13.49
C SER A 178 -8.63 6.19 13.52
N PRO A 179 -8.97 5.56 12.38
CA PRO A 179 -10.03 4.54 12.32
C PRO A 179 -9.70 3.30 13.18
N THR A 180 -8.47 3.15 13.66
CA THR A 180 -8.05 1.99 14.46
C THR A 180 -8.26 2.16 15.96
N LEU A 181 -8.48 3.39 16.45
CA LEU A 181 -8.52 3.67 17.90
C LEU A 181 -9.64 2.91 18.65
N GLY A 182 -10.76 2.64 17.99
CA GLY A 182 -11.89 1.91 18.58
C GLY A 182 -11.83 0.39 18.41
N LEU A 183 -10.76 -0.14 17.82
CA LEU A 183 -10.64 -1.58 17.57
C LEU A 183 -10.11 -2.31 18.79
N SER A 184 -10.41 -3.61 18.87
CA SER A 184 -9.89 -4.46 19.94
C SER A 184 -8.38 -4.62 19.83
N PRO A 185 -7.63 -4.57 20.93
CA PRO A 185 -6.21 -4.87 20.95
C PRO A 185 -5.90 -6.35 20.68
N ASP A 186 -6.90 -7.21 20.67
CA ASP A 186 -6.76 -8.64 20.36
C ASP A 186 -6.94 -8.96 18.87
N ASP A 187 -7.47 -8.03 18.08
CA ASP A 187 -7.56 -8.18 16.62
C ASP A 187 -6.22 -7.82 15.96
N PHE A 188 -5.78 -8.62 14.99
CA PHE A 188 -4.68 -8.20 14.12
C PHE A 188 -5.18 -7.18 13.09
N VAL A 189 -4.58 -6.00 13.09
CA VAL A 189 -5.03 -4.85 12.29
C VAL A 189 -3.95 -4.38 11.33
N ILE A 190 -4.28 -4.35 10.04
CA ILE A 190 -3.49 -3.71 9.00
C ILE A 190 -4.04 -2.30 8.78
N LEU A 191 -3.20 -1.29 8.93
CA LEU A 191 -3.54 0.09 8.61
C LEU A 191 -2.91 0.49 7.27
N LEU A 192 -3.76 0.91 6.32
CA LEU A 192 -3.33 1.53 5.08
C LEU A 192 -3.39 3.05 5.22
N THR A 193 -2.30 3.71 4.87
CA THR A 193 -2.23 5.15 4.71
C THR A 193 -1.41 5.50 3.49
N HIS A 194 -1.68 6.62 2.83
CA HIS A 194 -0.84 7.02 1.70
C HIS A 194 0.52 7.51 2.16
N THR A 195 0.59 8.31 3.26
CA THR A 195 1.86 8.81 3.79
C THR A 195 2.24 8.14 5.11
N PRO A 196 3.53 7.83 5.34
CA PRO A 196 4.02 7.35 6.62
C PRO A 196 3.90 8.39 7.75
N ASP A 197 3.91 9.69 7.43
CA ASP A 197 3.80 10.78 8.40
C ASP A 197 2.52 10.68 9.23
N TYR A 198 1.45 10.11 8.67
CA TYR A 198 0.22 9.88 9.41
C TYR A 198 0.43 9.10 10.71
N ALA A 199 1.29 8.10 10.70
CA ALA A 199 1.59 7.29 11.88
C ALA A 199 2.44 8.01 12.94
N GLU A 200 3.10 9.11 12.54
CA GLU A 200 3.87 9.97 13.46
C GLU A 200 2.98 11.08 14.04
N ASP A 201 2.08 11.65 13.21
CA ASP A 201 1.23 12.78 13.59
C ASP A 201 -0.04 12.38 14.34
N VAL A 202 -0.53 11.17 14.12
CA VAL A 202 -1.80 10.67 14.67
C VAL A 202 -1.58 9.39 15.46
N PRO A 203 -2.17 9.28 16.67
CA PRO A 203 -2.14 8.01 17.41
C PRO A 203 -2.77 6.88 16.58
N VAL A 204 -1.98 5.85 16.29
CA VAL A 204 -2.39 4.65 15.52
C VAL A 204 -2.37 3.40 16.40
N THR A 205 -2.71 3.53 17.66
CA THR A 205 -2.88 2.41 18.60
C THR A 205 -3.86 1.39 18.03
N ASN A 206 -3.68 0.12 18.36
CA ASN A 206 -4.43 -1.01 17.80
C ASN A 206 -4.20 -1.19 16.28
N SER A 207 -3.02 -0.85 15.78
CA SER A 207 -2.52 -1.23 14.45
C SER A 207 -1.25 -2.06 14.61
N ASP A 208 -1.20 -3.23 14.00
CA ASP A 208 -0.08 -4.16 14.11
C ASP A 208 0.87 -4.07 12.92
N LEU A 209 0.33 -3.79 11.76
CA LEU A 209 1.05 -3.60 10.50
C LEU A 209 0.56 -2.32 9.82
N ILE A 210 1.47 -1.41 9.52
CA ILE A 210 1.16 -0.18 8.79
C ILE A 210 1.85 -0.25 7.42
N LEU A 211 1.06 -0.05 6.37
CA LEU A 211 1.54 0.01 4.99
C LEU A 211 1.32 1.41 4.44
N ALA A 212 2.39 2.04 3.97
CA ALA A 212 2.38 3.41 3.46
C ALA A 212 3.16 3.56 2.17
N GLY A 213 2.72 4.49 1.31
CA GLY A 213 3.37 4.91 0.08
C GLY A 213 4.04 6.28 0.20
N HIS A 214 3.84 7.15 -0.80
CA HIS A 214 4.21 8.57 -0.90
C HIS A 214 5.72 8.88 -0.99
N THR A 215 6.58 8.13 -0.36
CA THR A 215 8.02 8.45 -0.25
C THR A 215 8.84 8.12 -1.50
N HIS A 216 8.23 7.69 -2.59
CA HIS A 216 8.82 7.43 -3.92
C HIS A 216 10.17 6.67 -3.93
N GLY A 217 10.33 5.74 -3.01
CA GLY A 217 11.52 4.89 -2.95
C GLY A 217 12.67 5.44 -2.14
N GLY A 218 12.44 6.47 -1.38
CA GLY A 218 13.28 6.82 -0.26
C GLY A 218 12.96 5.87 0.90
N GLN A 219 13.66 4.81 1.00
CA GLN A 219 14.01 4.06 2.20
C GLN A 219 12.96 3.34 3.03
N VAL A 220 13.28 2.08 3.23
CA VAL A 220 12.81 1.29 4.35
C VAL A 220 13.58 1.71 5.60
N THR A 221 12.92 2.33 6.55
CA THR A 221 13.44 2.38 7.91
C THR A 221 12.84 1.23 8.70
N LEU A 222 13.63 0.21 8.94
CA LEU A 222 13.40 -0.76 9.99
C LEU A 222 13.95 -0.15 11.28
N PHE A 223 13.08 0.06 12.31
CA PHE A 223 13.47 0.40 13.66
C PHE A 223 14.44 1.60 13.82
N GLY A 224 14.03 2.79 13.38
CA GLY A 224 14.75 4.02 13.76
C GLY A 224 16.18 4.14 13.24
N LEU A 225 16.57 3.39 12.22
CA LEU A 225 17.84 3.55 11.54
C LEU A 225 17.71 4.54 10.38
N TYR A 226 18.62 5.48 10.37
CA TYR A 226 18.76 6.65 9.54
C TYR A 226 18.46 6.45 8.04
N ALA A 227 17.67 7.35 7.48
CA ALA A 227 17.35 7.45 6.08
C ALA A 227 17.82 8.80 5.50
N PRO A 228 18.66 8.84 4.47
CA PRO A 228 18.98 10.09 3.78
C PRO A 228 17.85 10.49 2.83
N ILE A 229 17.25 11.65 3.09
CA ILE A 229 16.29 12.41 2.27
C ILE A 229 15.04 11.63 1.86
N VAL A 230 13.99 11.79 2.61
CA VAL A 230 12.63 11.33 2.36
C VAL A 230 11.74 12.57 2.21
N PRO A 231 10.79 12.63 1.25
CA PRO A 231 9.74 13.63 1.25
C PRO A 231 8.71 13.32 2.36
N SER A 232 9.14 13.45 3.59
CA SER A 232 8.40 13.25 4.81
C SER A 232 8.86 14.33 5.80
N HIS A 233 7.97 14.81 6.65
CA HIS A 233 8.31 15.78 7.69
C HIS A 233 9.28 15.20 8.74
N TYR A 234 9.41 13.89 8.83
CA TYR A 234 10.19 13.16 9.83
C TYR A 234 11.46 12.46 9.27
N GLY A 235 11.84 12.76 8.02
CA GLY A 235 13.13 12.34 7.42
C GLY A 235 13.09 11.16 6.49
#